data_2dbf706c35f50a307766cca73679d6ed
#
_entry.id   2dbf706c35f50a307766cca73679d6ed
#
_cell.length_a   1.000
_cell.length_b   1.000
_cell.length_c   1.000
_cell.angle_alpha   90.00
_cell.angle_beta   90.00
_cell.angle_gamma   90.00
#
_symmetry.space_group_name_H-M   'P 1'
#
loop_
_entity.id
_entity.type
_entity.pdbx_description
1 polymer ?
#
loop_
_entity_poly.entity_id
_entity_poly.type
_entity_poly.pdbx_seq_one_letter_code
_entity_poly.pdbx_strand_id
1 'polypeptide(L)'
;MIVSAISPTRAKPIDPEYAALELTPENRFLAWANGRENVFLSGMAGTGKSFLLGLWMDSIQGVKPDVTAPTGVAALNGKGMTLHRWCGMGLGPKLFETDEADWRTCRTSEQVRQRVTACKTLVIDEISMLSGRHFDFLNFLLKRLRGNNKPFGGIQIVAIGDFLQLPPVRIDQSLAYDWVFKSKAWEEAEFQTTLLEKNHRQAGDADFIKALAGTRVGMLVGNAREILQARIRSNPPMNMPRLFTHNTMVDRWNTGMLAELSGDVKEFVGKPSGDAREVEAIGRSMLTPHGLPIAGKPTEPLRLKVGAMVMITVNNSETGTVNGQIGFVKSLPEYEDGPVIVDTREMGDVFVTPWRFTFRWRDKTAPKI
;
A
#
# COMPACT_ATOMS: atom_id res chain seq x y z
N MET A 1 2.36 -18.98 17.96
CA MET A 1 3.10 -18.03 18.84
C MET A 1 2.81 -16.55 18.57
N ILE A 2 2.33 -16.13 17.39
CA ILE A 2 1.97 -14.73 17.11
C ILE A 2 0.62 -14.35 17.74
N VAL A 3 -0.31 -15.27 17.85
CA VAL A 3 -1.66 -15.02 18.40
C VAL A 3 -1.65 -14.77 19.93
N SER A 4 -0.64 -15.24 20.64
CA SER A 4 -0.55 -15.04 22.11
C SER A 4 0.10 -13.72 22.53
N ALA A 5 0.68 -12.96 21.60
CA ALA A 5 1.32 -11.69 21.90
C ALA A 5 0.37 -10.47 21.81
N ILE A 6 -0.84 -10.67 21.28
CA ILE A 6 -1.89 -9.65 21.31
C ILE A 6 -2.69 -9.89 22.59
N SER A 7 -2.22 -9.34 23.72
CA SER A 7 -3.01 -9.34 24.97
C SER A 7 -4.40 -8.78 24.67
N PRO A 8 -5.48 -9.47 25.07
CA PRO A 8 -6.81 -8.89 24.95
C PRO A 8 -6.86 -7.69 25.88
N THR A 9 -6.70 -6.50 25.34
CA THR A 9 -7.06 -5.27 26.02
C THR A 9 -8.49 -5.43 26.50
N ARG A 10 -8.79 -5.13 27.77
CA ARG A 10 -10.14 -5.14 28.30
C ARG A 10 -11.02 -4.33 27.37
N ALA A 11 -11.95 -5.01 26.68
CA ALA A 11 -12.92 -4.34 25.82
C ALA A 11 -13.63 -3.24 26.60
N LYS A 12 -13.53 -2.00 26.16
CA LYS A 12 -14.33 -0.91 26.74
C LYS A 12 -15.80 -1.18 26.47
N PRO A 13 -16.71 -0.69 27.33
CA PRO A 13 -18.15 -0.82 27.10
C PRO A 13 -18.52 -0.27 25.73
N ILE A 14 -19.32 -1.00 24.98
CA ILE A 14 -19.88 -0.56 23.71
C ILE A 14 -20.89 0.57 24.02
N ASP A 15 -20.88 1.63 23.20
CA ASP A 15 -21.84 2.71 23.28
C ASP A 15 -23.27 2.13 23.38
N PRO A 16 -24.15 2.63 24.29
CA PRO A 16 -25.50 2.13 24.47
C PRO A 16 -26.35 2.09 23.19
N GLU A 17 -26.09 2.98 22.24
CA GLU A 17 -26.73 2.98 20.92
C GLU A 17 -26.45 1.69 20.12
N TYR A 18 -25.30 1.06 20.32
CA TYR A 18 -24.91 -0.20 19.68
C TYR A 18 -25.06 -1.44 20.56
N ALA A 19 -25.43 -1.24 21.85
CA ALA A 19 -25.57 -2.35 22.79
C ALA A 19 -26.75 -3.29 22.44
N ALA A 20 -27.72 -2.81 21.68
CA ALA A 20 -28.87 -3.58 21.20
C ALA A 20 -28.61 -4.35 19.90
N LEU A 21 -27.47 -4.10 19.22
CA LEU A 21 -27.07 -4.80 17.97
C LEU A 21 -26.46 -6.16 18.30
N GLU A 22 -26.69 -7.14 17.43
CA GLU A 22 -25.95 -8.39 17.48
C GLU A 22 -24.44 -8.11 17.43
N LEU A 23 -23.67 -8.66 18.38
CA LEU A 23 -22.23 -8.42 18.55
C LEU A 23 -21.39 -9.13 17.49
N THR A 24 -21.76 -9.00 16.21
CA THR A 24 -20.92 -9.46 15.11
C THR A 24 -19.61 -8.68 15.03
N PRO A 25 -18.55 -9.24 14.45
CA PRO A 25 -17.28 -8.50 14.25
C PRO A 25 -17.48 -7.17 13.52
N GLU A 26 -18.38 -7.13 12.53
CA GLU A 26 -18.71 -5.94 11.75
C GLU A 26 -19.36 -4.85 12.63
N ASN A 27 -20.35 -5.23 13.42
CA ASN A 27 -21.05 -4.30 14.32
C ASN A 27 -20.14 -3.77 15.43
N ARG A 28 -19.23 -4.60 15.95
CA ARG A 28 -18.19 -4.13 16.90
C ARG A 28 -17.27 -3.09 16.27
N PHE A 29 -16.81 -3.34 15.03
CA PHE A 29 -15.99 -2.37 14.31
C PHE A 29 -16.73 -1.03 14.19
N LEU A 30 -17.99 -1.04 13.72
CA LEU A 30 -18.79 0.16 13.53
C LEU A 30 -19.01 0.91 14.85
N ALA A 31 -19.36 0.19 15.93
CA ALA A 31 -19.57 0.78 17.24
C ALA A 31 -18.32 1.50 17.76
N TRP A 32 -17.16 0.83 17.73
CA TRP A 32 -15.92 1.42 18.24
C TRP A 32 -15.40 2.55 17.34
N ALA A 33 -15.49 2.39 16.01
CA ALA A 33 -15.05 3.42 15.08
C ALA A 33 -15.89 4.70 15.20
N ASN A 34 -17.21 4.58 15.39
CA ASN A 34 -18.11 5.71 15.63
C ASN A 34 -17.93 6.29 17.03
N GLY A 35 -17.66 5.45 18.04
CA GLY A 35 -17.35 5.84 19.41
C GLY A 35 -15.99 6.52 19.60
N ARG A 36 -15.24 6.78 18.52
CA ARG A 36 -13.93 7.40 18.53
C ARG A 36 -12.84 6.60 19.24
N GLU A 37 -13.01 5.31 19.41
CA GLU A 37 -11.95 4.43 19.88
C GLU A 37 -10.91 4.18 18.79
N ASN A 38 -9.66 3.90 19.17
CA ASN A 38 -8.71 3.35 18.23
C ASN A 38 -9.09 1.89 17.92
N VAL A 39 -9.19 1.54 16.64
CA VAL A 39 -9.67 0.23 16.21
C VAL A 39 -8.64 -0.47 15.35
N PHE A 40 -8.41 -1.75 15.63
CA PHE A 40 -7.69 -2.65 14.73
C PHE A 40 -8.66 -3.66 14.12
N LEU A 41 -8.91 -3.51 12.82
CA LEU A 41 -9.72 -4.43 12.00
C LEU A 41 -8.81 -5.44 11.33
N SER A 42 -8.85 -6.69 11.78
CA SER A 42 -8.08 -7.79 11.22
C SER A 42 -8.96 -8.81 10.49
N GLY A 43 -8.32 -9.65 9.70
CA GLY A 43 -8.96 -10.75 8.97
C GLY A 43 -8.13 -11.21 7.78
N MET A 44 -8.37 -12.44 7.32
CA MET A 44 -7.72 -13.00 6.13
C MET A 44 -7.99 -12.15 4.88
N ALA A 45 -7.22 -12.40 3.80
CA ALA A 45 -7.59 -11.88 2.48
C ALA A 45 -9.00 -12.34 2.08
N GLY A 46 -9.81 -11.44 1.56
CA GLY A 46 -11.18 -11.76 1.11
C GLY A 46 -12.26 -11.77 2.19
N THR A 47 -11.96 -11.36 3.44
CA THR A 47 -12.96 -11.28 4.53
C THR A 47 -13.77 -9.97 4.53
N GLY A 48 -13.56 -9.07 3.57
CA GLY A 48 -14.38 -7.87 3.45
C GLY A 48 -13.88 -6.65 4.22
N LYS A 49 -12.63 -6.62 4.72
CA LYS A 49 -12.08 -5.47 5.47
C LYS A 49 -12.27 -4.14 4.73
N SER A 50 -11.83 -4.05 3.48
CA SER A 50 -11.94 -2.82 2.68
C SER A 50 -13.39 -2.48 2.33
N PHE A 51 -14.25 -3.48 2.18
CA PHE A 51 -15.69 -3.27 1.99
C PHE A 51 -16.33 -2.65 3.23
N LEU A 52 -16.04 -3.21 4.42
CA LEU A 52 -16.54 -2.68 5.69
C LEU A 52 -16.02 -1.27 5.98
N LEU A 53 -14.75 -1.00 5.67
CA LEU A 53 -14.19 0.36 5.71
C LEU A 53 -15.00 1.31 4.81
N GLY A 54 -15.29 0.91 3.57
CA GLY A 54 -16.08 1.71 2.64
C GLY A 54 -17.46 2.03 3.19
N LEU A 55 -18.18 1.04 3.67
CA LEU A 55 -19.51 1.22 4.30
C LEU A 55 -19.46 2.20 5.49
N TRP A 56 -18.47 2.03 6.37
CA TRP A 56 -18.29 2.94 7.48
C TRP A 56 -18.00 4.36 7.01
N MET A 57 -17.09 4.54 6.08
CA MET A 57 -16.74 5.85 5.53
C MET A 57 -17.94 6.53 4.87
N ASP A 58 -18.78 5.78 4.16
CA ASP A 58 -19.97 6.32 3.51
C ASP A 58 -21.01 6.77 4.54
N SER A 59 -21.10 6.08 5.68
CA SER A 59 -22.03 6.42 6.79
C SER A 59 -21.66 7.70 7.53
N ILE A 60 -20.38 8.14 7.51
CA ILE A 60 -19.94 9.32 8.26
C ILE A 60 -20.52 10.59 7.66
N GLN A 61 -21.16 11.38 8.51
CA GLN A 61 -21.60 12.73 8.17
C GLN A 61 -20.52 13.75 8.54
N GLY A 62 -20.19 14.66 7.61
CA GLY A 62 -19.22 15.73 7.84
C GLY A 62 -17.78 15.38 7.44
N VAL A 63 -16.79 15.63 8.32
CA VAL A 63 -15.37 15.45 8.00
C VAL A 63 -15.04 13.97 7.89
N LYS A 64 -14.68 13.55 6.68
CA LYS A 64 -14.28 12.17 6.40
C LYS A 64 -12.88 11.86 6.98
N PRO A 65 -12.63 10.61 7.38
CA PRO A 65 -11.28 10.16 7.74
C PRO A 65 -10.27 10.35 6.62
N ASP A 66 -9.02 10.65 6.99
CA ASP A 66 -7.91 10.57 6.06
C ASP A 66 -7.50 9.10 5.89
N VAL A 67 -7.47 8.61 4.65
CA VAL A 67 -7.10 7.22 4.34
C VAL A 67 -5.64 7.17 3.89
N THR A 68 -4.88 6.30 4.53
CA THR A 68 -3.46 6.09 4.21
C THR A 68 -3.11 4.60 4.15
N ALA A 69 -1.97 4.31 3.52
CA ALA A 69 -1.37 2.97 3.54
C ALA A 69 0.16 3.08 3.47
N PRO A 70 0.92 2.04 3.88
CA PRO A 70 2.37 2.02 3.80
C PRO A 70 2.90 2.08 2.37
N THR A 71 2.19 1.51 1.40
CA THR A 71 2.61 1.44 -0.01
C THR A 71 1.74 2.29 -0.92
N GLY A 72 2.30 2.71 -2.07
CA GLY A 72 1.56 3.48 -3.08
C GLY A 72 0.36 2.73 -3.64
N VAL A 73 0.52 1.44 -3.93
CA VAL A 73 -0.56 0.60 -4.49
C VAL A 73 -1.73 0.46 -3.51
N ALA A 74 -1.44 0.15 -2.24
CA ALA A 74 -2.48 0.04 -1.22
C ALA A 74 -3.18 1.40 -0.99
N ALA A 75 -2.43 2.50 -0.98
CA ALA A 75 -2.98 3.84 -0.84
C ALA A 75 -3.92 4.22 -1.99
N LEU A 76 -3.58 3.86 -3.22
CA LEU A 76 -4.43 4.10 -4.39
C LEU A 76 -5.72 3.29 -4.34
N ASN A 77 -5.64 2.01 -3.94
CA ASN A 77 -6.83 1.16 -3.78
C ASN A 77 -7.81 1.73 -2.74
N GLY A 78 -7.29 2.33 -1.66
CA GLY A 78 -8.08 3.02 -0.64
C GLY A 78 -8.51 4.44 -1.02
N LYS A 79 -8.25 4.92 -2.24
CA LYS A 79 -8.45 6.32 -2.67
C LYS A 79 -7.78 7.35 -1.73
N GLY A 80 -6.68 6.96 -1.13
CA GLY A 80 -5.90 7.74 -0.18
C GLY A 80 -4.50 8.10 -0.70
N MET A 81 -3.60 8.36 0.23
CA MET A 81 -2.18 8.60 -0.06
C MET A 81 -1.28 7.75 0.83
N THR A 82 0.00 7.62 0.48
CA THR A 82 0.93 6.91 1.36
C THR A 82 1.06 7.62 2.71
N LEU A 83 1.15 6.84 3.79
CA LEU A 83 1.35 7.38 5.14
C LEU A 83 2.57 8.31 5.20
N HIS A 84 3.68 7.93 4.54
CA HIS A 84 4.89 8.74 4.44
C HIS A 84 4.62 10.13 3.86
N ARG A 85 3.85 10.19 2.77
CA ARG A 85 3.45 11.47 2.16
C ARG A 85 2.49 12.25 3.04
N TRP A 86 1.57 11.56 3.72
CA TRP A 86 0.55 12.17 4.57
C TRP A 86 1.19 12.93 5.75
N CYS A 87 2.12 12.30 6.45
CA CYS A 87 2.81 12.91 7.61
C CYS A 87 4.14 13.60 7.27
N GLY A 88 4.55 13.60 5.99
CA GLY A 88 5.81 14.20 5.56
C GLY A 88 7.05 13.45 6.03
N MET A 89 6.89 12.19 6.42
CA MET A 89 7.99 11.27 6.76
C MET A 89 8.76 10.95 5.48
N GLY A 90 10.08 11.15 5.48
CA GLY A 90 10.92 10.79 4.34
C GLY A 90 10.98 9.27 4.15
N LEU A 91 11.15 8.85 2.89
CA LEU A 91 11.50 7.47 2.55
C LEU A 91 13.03 7.33 2.73
N GLY A 92 13.50 6.66 3.76
CA GLY A 92 14.92 6.41 3.83
C GLY A 92 15.40 5.75 5.12
N PRO A 93 16.61 5.16 5.07
CA PRO A 93 17.24 4.48 6.19
C PRO A 93 17.45 5.41 7.40
N LYS A 94 17.51 6.73 7.21
CA LYS A 94 17.75 7.70 8.28
C LYS A 94 16.82 7.59 9.47
N LEU A 95 15.55 7.22 9.27
CA LEU A 95 14.63 7.06 10.39
C LEU A 95 15.01 5.88 11.29
N PHE A 96 15.68 4.88 10.74
CA PHE A 96 16.13 3.69 11.45
C PHE A 96 17.50 3.89 12.13
N GLU A 97 18.26 4.87 11.64
CA GLU A 97 19.60 5.21 12.15
C GLU A 97 19.57 6.32 13.21
N THR A 98 18.44 7.04 13.32
CA THR A 98 18.31 8.21 14.22
C THR A 98 17.61 7.83 15.51
N ASP A 99 18.05 8.41 16.63
CA ASP A 99 17.39 8.26 17.93
C ASP A 99 16.16 9.16 18.07
N GLU A 100 15.33 8.91 19.09
CA GLU A 100 14.16 9.75 19.39
C GLU A 100 14.55 11.24 19.60
N ALA A 101 15.77 11.51 20.06
CA ALA A 101 16.29 12.86 20.20
C ALA A 101 16.39 13.58 18.84
N ASP A 102 16.76 12.85 17.79
CA ASP A 102 16.87 13.38 16.44
C ASP A 102 15.50 13.66 15.81
N TRP A 103 14.45 12.94 16.23
CA TRP A 103 13.10 13.20 15.78
C TRP A 103 12.61 14.61 16.11
N ARG A 104 13.14 15.21 17.20
CA ARG A 104 12.85 16.60 17.61
C ARG A 104 13.32 17.62 16.57
N THR A 105 14.36 17.28 15.81
CA THR A 105 14.92 18.16 14.76
C THR A 105 14.17 18.03 13.43
N CYS A 106 13.26 17.04 13.31
CA CYS A 106 12.51 16.80 12.09
C CYS A 106 11.59 17.99 11.78
N ARG A 107 11.78 18.61 10.62
CA ARG A 107 10.96 19.71 10.14
C ARG A 107 9.82 19.20 9.30
N THR A 108 8.64 19.72 9.53
CA THR A 108 7.44 19.45 8.74
C THR A 108 7.06 20.67 7.93
N SER A 109 6.53 20.46 6.71
CA SER A 109 5.98 21.54 5.91
C SER A 109 4.69 22.06 6.53
N GLU A 110 4.35 23.31 6.22
CA GLU A 110 3.08 23.89 6.66
C GLU A 110 1.86 23.09 6.19
N GLN A 111 1.91 22.54 4.98
CA GLN A 111 0.85 21.69 4.43
C GLN A 111 0.64 20.41 5.29
N VAL A 112 1.72 19.80 5.77
CA VAL A 112 1.63 18.63 6.69
C VAL A 112 1.06 19.05 8.03
N ARG A 113 1.51 20.21 8.57
CA ARG A 113 0.99 20.74 9.83
C ARG A 113 -0.52 20.97 9.77
N GLN A 114 -1.00 21.67 8.72
CA GLN A 114 -2.42 21.96 8.54
C GLN A 114 -3.24 20.67 8.42
N ARG A 115 -2.77 19.69 7.63
CA ARG A 115 -3.42 18.39 7.49
C ARG A 115 -3.54 17.66 8.82
N VAL A 116 -2.43 17.53 9.55
CA VAL A 116 -2.40 16.87 10.86
C VAL A 116 -3.30 17.57 11.88
N THR A 117 -3.32 18.90 11.87
CA THR A 117 -4.17 19.68 12.80
C THR A 117 -5.66 19.50 12.48
N ALA A 118 -6.03 19.44 11.21
CA ALA A 118 -7.42 19.25 10.76
C ALA A 118 -7.91 17.80 10.90
N CYS A 119 -7.01 16.81 10.85
CA CYS A 119 -7.36 15.40 10.89
C CYS A 119 -7.98 15.02 12.22
N LYS A 120 -9.13 14.34 12.17
CA LYS A 120 -9.81 13.78 13.35
C LYS A 120 -9.65 12.28 13.45
N THR A 121 -9.61 11.60 12.32
CA THR A 121 -9.47 10.16 12.21
C THR A 121 -8.52 9.82 11.07
N LEU A 122 -7.51 9.02 11.36
CA LEU A 122 -6.54 8.51 10.40
C LEU A 122 -6.74 7.02 10.22
N VAL A 123 -7.08 6.61 9.01
CA VAL A 123 -7.11 5.21 8.60
C VAL A 123 -5.74 4.81 8.08
N ILE A 124 -5.22 3.68 8.54
CA ILE A 124 -3.98 3.09 8.03
C ILE A 124 -4.30 1.68 7.55
N ASP A 125 -4.50 1.54 6.24
CA ASP A 125 -4.73 0.24 5.61
C ASP A 125 -3.41 -0.49 5.40
N GLU A 126 -3.43 -1.83 5.30
CA GLU A 126 -2.25 -2.71 5.20
C GLU A 126 -1.20 -2.43 6.29
N ILE A 127 -1.66 -2.24 7.53
CA ILE A 127 -0.81 -1.88 8.68
C ILE A 127 0.33 -2.89 8.94
N SER A 128 0.18 -4.13 8.49
CA SER A 128 1.20 -5.19 8.65
C SER A 128 2.53 -4.85 7.96
N MET A 129 2.50 -4.01 6.92
CA MET A 129 3.69 -3.58 6.18
C MET A 129 4.37 -2.35 6.82
N LEU A 130 3.79 -1.76 7.86
CA LEU A 130 4.39 -0.64 8.57
C LEU A 130 5.29 -1.16 9.68
N SER A 131 6.51 -0.60 9.82
CA SER A 131 7.40 -0.96 10.91
C SER A 131 7.01 -0.28 12.22
N GLY A 132 7.36 -0.92 13.35
CA GLY A 132 7.12 -0.37 14.67
C GLY A 132 7.75 1.01 14.87
N ARG A 133 8.98 1.17 14.39
CA ARG A 133 9.70 2.44 14.47
C ARG A 133 9.02 3.57 13.68
N HIS A 134 8.47 3.29 12.51
CA HIS A 134 7.68 4.28 11.78
C HIS A 134 6.41 4.66 12.52
N PHE A 135 5.80 3.72 13.21
CA PHE A 135 4.60 3.97 13.98
C PHE A 135 4.88 4.78 15.26
N ASP A 136 5.99 4.48 15.94
CA ASP A 136 6.45 5.29 17.07
C ASP A 136 6.78 6.73 16.65
N PHE A 137 7.45 6.89 15.52
CA PHE A 137 7.71 8.22 14.95
C PHE A 137 6.42 8.96 14.59
N LEU A 138 5.44 8.26 14.01
CA LEU A 138 4.13 8.85 13.71
C LEU A 138 3.47 9.38 14.99
N ASN A 139 3.41 8.58 16.04
CA ASN A 139 2.87 8.97 17.34
C ASN A 139 3.57 10.21 17.91
N PHE A 140 4.90 10.19 17.91
CA PHE A 140 5.71 11.34 18.33
C PHE A 140 5.40 12.60 17.50
N LEU A 141 5.36 12.49 16.18
CA LEU A 141 5.12 13.61 15.27
C LEU A 141 3.73 14.22 15.49
N LEU A 142 2.71 13.38 15.63
CA LEU A 142 1.34 13.82 15.82
C LEU A 142 1.15 14.50 17.19
N LYS A 143 1.72 13.95 18.25
CA LYS A 143 1.75 14.61 19.57
C LYS A 143 2.39 16.00 19.49
N ARG A 144 3.56 16.10 18.84
CA ARG A 144 4.27 17.37 18.68
C ARG A 144 3.50 18.40 17.86
N LEU A 145 2.96 18.02 16.71
CA LEU A 145 2.27 18.96 15.82
C LEU A 145 0.94 19.48 16.38
N ARG A 146 0.28 18.67 17.21
CA ARG A 146 -0.99 19.03 17.86
C ARG A 146 -0.81 19.62 19.26
N GLY A 147 0.42 19.64 19.80
CA GLY A 147 0.68 20.11 21.17
C GLY A 147 -0.08 19.32 22.23
N ASN A 148 -0.30 18.02 22.01
CA ASN A 148 -1.14 17.18 22.84
C ASN A 148 -0.45 15.84 23.10
N ASN A 149 -0.29 15.46 24.37
CA ASN A 149 0.40 14.23 24.77
C ASN A 149 -0.46 12.97 24.72
N LYS A 150 -1.77 13.08 24.39
CA LYS A 150 -2.62 11.90 24.15
C LYS A 150 -2.02 11.06 23.01
N PRO A 151 -2.24 9.74 22.98
CA PRO A 151 -1.83 8.90 21.86
C PRO A 151 -2.20 9.56 20.53
N PHE A 152 -1.28 9.58 19.58
CA PHE A 152 -1.39 10.22 18.27
C PHE A 152 -1.89 11.67 18.29
N GLY A 153 -1.57 12.44 19.37
CA GLY A 153 -2.06 13.81 19.54
C GLY A 153 -3.58 13.91 19.62
N GLY A 154 -4.25 12.84 20.04
CA GLY A 154 -5.72 12.74 20.10
C GLY A 154 -6.40 12.51 18.75
N ILE A 155 -5.67 12.09 17.72
CA ILE A 155 -6.25 11.57 16.47
C ILE A 155 -6.66 10.12 16.70
N GLN A 156 -7.90 9.78 16.34
CA GLN A 156 -8.33 8.39 16.30
C GLN A 156 -7.58 7.63 15.20
N ILE A 157 -7.07 6.45 15.51
CA ILE A 157 -6.42 5.56 14.55
C ILE A 157 -7.33 4.38 14.24
N VAL A 158 -7.62 4.17 12.96
CA VAL A 158 -8.28 2.96 12.45
C VAL A 158 -7.26 2.18 11.65
N ALA A 159 -6.65 1.18 12.27
CA ALA A 159 -5.66 0.30 11.65
C ALA A 159 -6.36 -0.91 11.01
N ILE A 160 -6.00 -1.23 9.77
CA ILE A 160 -6.58 -2.34 9.02
C ILE A 160 -5.46 -3.20 8.46
N GLY A 161 -5.56 -4.52 8.61
CA GLY A 161 -4.55 -5.41 8.02
C GLY A 161 -4.57 -6.83 8.56
N ASP A 162 -3.57 -7.58 8.16
CA ASP A 162 -3.38 -8.98 8.53
C ASP A 162 -1.90 -9.28 8.77
N PHE A 163 -1.52 -9.48 10.02
CA PHE A 163 -0.12 -9.73 10.39
C PHE A 163 0.43 -11.10 9.94
N LEU A 164 -0.39 -11.93 9.33
CA LEU A 164 0.05 -13.16 8.65
C LEU A 164 0.19 -12.98 7.13
N GLN A 165 0.03 -11.74 6.63
CA GLN A 165 0.37 -11.35 5.26
C GLN A 165 1.77 -10.72 5.21
N LEU A 166 2.03 -9.84 4.23
CA LEU A 166 3.36 -9.27 4.03
C LEU A 166 3.85 -8.48 5.27
N PRO A 167 5.03 -8.81 5.79
CA PRO A 167 5.64 -8.10 6.91
C PRO A 167 6.23 -6.75 6.47
N PRO A 168 6.69 -5.92 7.43
CA PRO A 168 7.46 -4.72 7.13
C PRO A 168 8.73 -5.06 6.34
N VAL A 169 9.17 -4.14 5.47
CA VAL A 169 10.45 -4.30 4.76
C VAL A 169 11.59 -4.23 5.77
N ARG A 170 12.47 -5.25 5.75
CA ARG A 170 13.68 -5.26 6.56
C ARG A 170 14.78 -4.47 5.85
N ILE A 171 15.45 -3.60 6.59
CA ILE A 171 16.62 -2.87 6.10
C ILE A 171 17.80 -3.83 5.99
N ASP A 172 17.97 -4.67 7.00
CA ASP A 172 18.96 -5.74 7.05
C ASP A 172 18.23 -7.08 7.22
N GLN A 173 18.50 -8.00 6.31
CA GLN A 173 17.86 -9.32 6.33
C GLN A 173 18.28 -10.19 7.52
N SER A 174 19.39 -9.87 8.18
CA SER A 174 19.84 -10.55 9.40
C SER A 174 19.02 -10.18 10.63
N LEU A 175 18.32 -9.03 10.60
CA LEU A 175 17.52 -8.54 11.72
C LEU A 175 16.11 -9.17 11.71
N ALA A 176 15.53 -9.27 12.90
CA ALA A 176 14.13 -9.63 13.05
C ALA A 176 13.21 -8.56 12.44
N TYR A 177 11.98 -8.94 12.08
CA TYR A 177 10.98 -7.96 11.64
C TYR A 177 10.62 -6.99 12.76
N ASP A 178 10.65 -5.70 12.44
CA ASP A 178 10.19 -4.62 13.31
C ASP A 178 8.66 -4.47 13.19
N TRP A 179 7.94 -5.37 13.86
CA TRP A 179 6.49 -5.41 13.81
C TRP A 179 5.84 -4.23 14.52
N VAL A 180 4.87 -3.58 13.87
CA VAL A 180 4.14 -2.43 14.41
C VAL A 180 3.46 -2.74 15.75
N PHE A 181 2.94 -3.95 15.94
CA PHE A 181 2.27 -4.36 17.19
C PHE A 181 3.24 -4.56 18.38
N LYS A 182 4.56 -4.44 18.16
CA LYS A 182 5.59 -4.43 19.22
C LYS A 182 6.05 -3.02 19.58
N SER A 183 5.54 -2.00 18.90
CA SER A 183 5.90 -0.61 19.16
C SER A 183 5.23 -0.07 20.43
N LYS A 184 5.86 0.93 21.03
CA LYS A 184 5.29 1.68 22.17
C LYS A 184 3.99 2.38 21.76
N ALA A 185 3.95 2.92 20.55
CA ALA A 185 2.78 3.59 20.00
C ALA A 185 1.57 2.64 19.85
N TRP A 186 1.81 1.36 19.55
CA TRP A 186 0.74 0.37 19.50
C TRP A 186 0.17 0.09 20.89
N GLU A 187 1.04 -0.03 21.90
CA GLU A 187 0.64 -0.20 23.29
C GLU A 187 -0.15 1.02 23.80
N GLU A 188 0.35 2.23 23.54
CA GLU A 188 -0.33 3.48 23.91
C GLU A 188 -1.68 3.66 23.21
N ALA A 189 -1.85 3.10 22.02
CA ALA A 189 -3.08 3.22 21.24
C ALA A 189 -4.27 2.50 21.88
N GLU A 190 -4.04 1.48 22.71
CA GLU A 190 -5.08 0.65 23.33
C GLU A 190 -6.16 0.19 22.35
N PHE A 191 -5.75 -0.37 21.20
CA PHE A 191 -6.67 -0.73 20.13
C PHE A 191 -7.78 -1.69 20.56
N GLN A 192 -9.01 -1.35 20.23
CA GLN A 192 -10.12 -2.30 20.20
C GLN A 192 -9.95 -3.18 18.96
N THR A 193 -9.81 -4.48 19.16
CA THR A 193 -9.50 -5.41 18.05
C THR A 193 -10.72 -6.23 17.67
N THR A 194 -11.03 -6.26 16.38
CA THR A 194 -12.04 -7.16 15.82
C THR A 194 -11.45 -7.96 14.65
N LEU A 195 -11.87 -9.21 14.52
CA LEU A 195 -11.39 -10.16 13.53
C LEU A 195 -12.55 -10.59 12.63
N LEU A 196 -12.44 -10.32 11.32
CA LEU A 196 -13.36 -10.85 10.31
C LEU A 196 -12.91 -12.25 9.91
N GLU A 197 -13.78 -13.23 10.08
CA GLU A 197 -13.46 -14.64 9.82
C GLU A 197 -14.05 -15.15 8.51
N LYS A 198 -15.21 -14.63 8.10
CA LYS A 198 -15.93 -15.10 6.92
C LYS A 198 -15.25 -14.64 5.63
N ASN A 199 -14.81 -15.60 4.82
CA ASN A 199 -14.23 -15.32 3.51
C ASN A 199 -15.35 -15.16 2.46
N HIS A 200 -15.36 -14.03 1.75
CA HIS A 200 -16.34 -13.73 0.70
C HIS A 200 -15.77 -13.89 -0.70
N ARG A 201 -14.45 -13.80 -0.88
CA ARG A 201 -13.79 -13.82 -2.20
C ARG A 201 -13.87 -15.19 -2.87
N GLN A 202 -13.71 -16.27 -2.09
CA GLN A 202 -13.76 -17.66 -2.55
C GLN A 202 -14.97 -18.40 -2.01
N ALA A 203 -16.10 -17.74 -1.80
CA ALA A 203 -17.28 -18.30 -1.13
C ALA A 203 -17.83 -19.61 -1.77
N GLY A 204 -17.46 -19.92 -3.02
CA GLY A 204 -17.84 -21.16 -3.71
C GLY A 204 -16.84 -22.33 -3.57
N ASP A 205 -15.66 -22.16 -2.91
CA ASP A 205 -14.62 -23.20 -2.83
C ASP A 205 -14.11 -23.31 -1.37
N ALA A 206 -14.91 -23.99 -0.54
CA ALA A 206 -14.63 -24.16 0.87
C ALA A 206 -13.30 -24.90 1.14
N ASP A 207 -12.95 -25.86 0.32
CA ASP A 207 -11.72 -26.64 0.48
C ASP A 207 -10.48 -25.81 0.14
N PHE A 208 -10.57 -24.97 -0.89
CA PHE A 208 -9.50 -24.03 -1.21
C PHE A 208 -9.32 -22.98 -0.11
N ILE A 209 -10.42 -22.46 0.47
CA ILE A 209 -10.35 -21.54 1.62
C ILE A 209 -9.61 -22.22 2.80
N LYS A 210 -9.93 -23.47 3.12
CA LYS A 210 -9.25 -24.23 4.16
C LYS A 210 -7.77 -24.43 3.85
N ALA A 211 -7.43 -24.75 2.59
CA ALA A 211 -6.05 -24.91 2.16
C ALA A 211 -5.25 -23.60 2.31
N LEU A 212 -5.82 -22.46 1.91
CA LEU A 212 -5.21 -21.15 2.08
C LEU A 212 -5.07 -20.77 3.56
N ALA A 213 -6.07 -21.04 4.38
CA ALA A 213 -6.02 -20.79 5.83
C ALA A 213 -4.92 -21.61 6.50
N GLY A 214 -4.78 -22.87 6.13
CA GLY A 214 -3.68 -23.72 6.61
C GLY A 214 -2.31 -23.22 6.18
N THR A 215 -2.15 -22.86 4.90
CA THR A 215 -0.91 -22.27 4.39
C THR A 215 -0.52 -21.01 5.14
N ARG A 216 -1.49 -20.15 5.45
CA ARG A 216 -1.29 -18.89 6.18
C ARG A 216 -0.63 -19.09 7.56
N VAL A 217 -0.94 -20.17 8.24
CA VAL A 217 -0.38 -20.50 9.56
C VAL A 217 0.74 -21.55 9.50
N GLY A 218 1.18 -21.92 8.29
CA GLY A 218 2.23 -22.90 8.09
C GLY A 218 1.78 -24.36 8.31
N MET A 219 0.48 -24.62 8.32
CA MET A 219 -0.09 -25.95 8.55
C MET A 219 -0.91 -26.39 7.33
N LEU A 220 -0.40 -27.36 6.60
CA LEU A 220 -1.12 -28.03 5.50
C LEU A 220 -1.73 -29.32 6.04
N VAL A 221 -2.98 -29.25 6.49
CA VAL A 221 -3.71 -30.39 7.06
C VAL A 221 -4.68 -31.01 6.05
N GLY A 222 -4.95 -32.30 6.18
CA GLY A 222 -5.87 -33.03 5.31
C GLY A 222 -5.43 -33.01 3.84
N ASN A 223 -6.36 -32.75 2.95
CA ASN A 223 -6.15 -32.68 1.50
C ASN A 223 -5.65 -31.32 0.98
N ALA A 224 -5.28 -30.38 1.88
CA ALA A 224 -4.85 -29.03 1.49
C ALA A 224 -3.65 -29.04 0.54
N ARG A 225 -2.69 -29.95 0.77
CA ARG A 225 -1.51 -30.11 -0.09
C ARG A 225 -1.91 -30.58 -1.50
N GLU A 226 -2.81 -31.54 -1.59
CA GLU A 226 -3.30 -32.07 -2.86
C GLU A 226 -4.06 -31.03 -3.65
N ILE A 227 -4.91 -30.24 -2.98
CA ILE A 227 -5.65 -29.13 -3.59
C ILE A 227 -4.70 -28.09 -4.20
N LEU A 228 -3.63 -27.73 -3.50
CA LEU A 228 -2.63 -26.79 -4.01
C LEU A 228 -1.80 -27.41 -5.13
N GLN A 229 -1.38 -28.67 -5.00
CA GLN A 229 -0.63 -29.37 -6.04
C GLN A 229 -1.43 -29.55 -7.33
N ALA A 230 -2.74 -29.83 -7.24
CA ALA A 230 -3.62 -29.94 -8.41
C ALA A 230 -3.71 -28.64 -9.24
N ARG A 231 -3.30 -27.51 -8.68
CA ARG A 231 -3.26 -26.21 -9.37
C ARG A 231 -1.92 -25.91 -10.03
N ILE A 232 -0.91 -26.75 -9.81
CA ILE A 232 0.39 -26.63 -10.47
C ILE A 232 0.23 -27.07 -11.92
N ARG A 233 0.61 -26.19 -12.85
CA ARG A 233 0.60 -26.46 -14.29
C ARG A 233 2.00 -26.29 -14.85
N SER A 234 2.46 -27.28 -15.61
CA SER A 234 3.76 -27.21 -16.30
C SER A 234 3.78 -26.15 -17.41
N ASN A 235 2.64 -25.97 -18.11
CA ASN A 235 2.49 -25.01 -19.21
C ASN A 235 1.29 -24.11 -18.97
N PRO A 236 1.38 -23.10 -18.09
CA PRO A 236 0.31 -22.12 -17.93
C PRO A 236 0.16 -21.28 -19.19
N PRO A 237 -1.07 -20.80 -19.54
CA PRO A 237 -1.30 -19.95 -20.69
C PRO A 237 -0.38 -18.73 -20.73
N MET A 238 0.13 -18.37 -21.92
CA MET A 238 1.05 -17.26 -22.10
C MET A 238 0.39 -15.89 -21.81
N ASN A 239 -0.91 -15.79 -22.00
CA ASN A 239 -1.71 -14.58 -21.74
C ASN A 239 -2.18 -14.46 -20.28
N MET A 240 -1.56 -15.19 -19.36
CA MET A 240 -1.86 -15.13 -17.92
C MET A 240 -0.78 -14.34 -17.21
N PRO A 241 -1.15 -13.32 -16.38
CA PRO A 241 -0.19 -12.60 -15.55
C PRO A 241 0.54 -13.54 -14.60
N ARG A 242 1.83 -13.28 -14.39
CA ARG A 242 2.67 -14.06 -13.48
C ARG A 242 3.17 -13.23 -12.33
N LEU A 243 3.17 -13.81 -11.14
CA LEU A 243 3.71 -13.19 -9.93
C LEU A 243 5.06 -13.82 -9.59
N PHE A 244 6.01 -12.98 -9.28
CA PHE A 244 7.34 -13.37 -8.82
C PHE A 244 7.66 -12.67 -7.50
N THR A 245 8.54 -13.27 -6.71
CA THR A 245 8.94 -12.74 -5.39
C THR A 245 9.97 -11.61 -5.49
N HIS A 246 10.67 -11.47 -6.63
CA HIS A 246 11.74 -10.49 -6.83
C HIS A 246 11.65 -9.84 -8.21
N ASN A 247 11.91 -8.53 -8.27
CA ASN A 247 11.86 -7.76 -9.50
C ASN A 247 12.82 -8.29 -10.58
N THR A 248 14.00 -8.78 -10.20
CA THR A 248 14.97 -9.39 -11.15
C THR A 248 14.38 -10.58 -11.92
N MET A 249 13.50 -11.36 -11.28
CA MET A 249 12.79 -12.45 -11.95
C MET A 249 11.71 -11.93 -12.90
N VAL A 250 11.01 -10.85 -12.49
CA VAL A 250 10.02 -10.16 -13.33
C VAL A 250 10.69 -9.62 -14.59
N ASP A 251 11.83 -8.90 -14.43
CA ASP A 251 12.56 -8.29 -15.53
C ASP A 251 13.08 -9.34 -16.52
N ARG A 252 13.65 -10.42 -15.99
CA ARG A 252 14.12 -11.55 -16.82
C ARG A 252 12.97 -12.20 -17.59
N TRP A 253 11.83 -12.42 -16.93
CA TRP A 253 10.65 -13.00 -17.56
C TRP A 253 10.10 -12.07 -18.64
N ASN A 254 9.88 -10.80 -18.33
CA ASN A 254 9.32 -9.81 -19.26
C ASN A 254 10.25 -9.63 -20.50
N THR A 255 11.57 -9.59 -20.29
CA THR A 255 12.55 -9.51 -21.39
C THR A 255 12.46 -10.73 -22.30
N GLY A 256 12.36 -11.94 -21.73
CA GLY A 256 12.20 -13.17 -22.50
C GLY A 256 10.90 -13.17 -23.32
N MET A 257 9.79 -12.82 -22.67
CA MET A 257 8.48 -12.75 -23.34
C MET A 257 8.45 -11.71 -24.46
N LEU A 258 9.08 -10.55 -24.24
CA LEU A 258 9.16 -9.51 -25.25
C LEU A 258 10.03 -9.96 -26.46
N ALA A 259 11.06 -10.76 -26.23
CA ALA A 259 11.90 -11.31 -27.29
C ALA A 259 11.15 -12.31 -28.20
N GLU A 260 10.21 -13.08 -27.62
CA GLU A 260 9.40 -14.05 -28.38
C GLU A 260 8.34 -13.40 -29.27
N LEU A 261 7.94 -12.14 -29.01
CA LEU A 261 7.01 -11.43 -29.85
C LEU A 261 7.67 -10.99 -31.17
N SER A 262 6.93 -11.14 -32.27
CA SER A 262 7.32 -10.60 -33.57
C SER A 262 7.24 -9.07 -33.62
N GLY A 263 7.92 -8.46 -34.60
CA GLY A 263 7.91 -7.01 -34.84
C GLY A 263 8.99 -6.25 -34.05
N ASP A 264 9.06 -4.95 -34.35
CA ASP A 264 10.11 -4.07 -33.84
C ASP A 264 9.83 -3.62 -32.41
N VAL A 265 10.91 -3.51 -31.63
CA VAL A 265 10.86 -2.94 -30.29
C VAL A 265 10.81 -1.43 -30.37
N LYS A 266 9.84 -0.80 -29.70
CA LYS A 266 9.87 0.63 -29.46
C LYS A 266 10.32 0.91 -28.03
N GLU A 267 11.29 1.80 -27.90
CA GLU A 267 11.83 2.25 -26.61
C GLU A 267 11.24 3.60 -26.22
N PHE A 268 10.83 3.71 -24.97
CA PHE A 268 10.32 4.95 -24.37
C PHE A 268 11.26 5.36 -23.25
N VAL A 269 11.90 6.52 -23.41
CA VAL A 269 12.86 7.05 -22.46
C VAL A 269 12.24 8.23 -21.73
N GLY A 270 12.29 8.22 -20.39
CA GLY A 270 11.85 9.36 -19.59
C GLY A 270 12.70 10.59 -19.86
N LYS A 271 12.04 11.74 -20.11
CA LYS A 271 12.71 13.02 -20.36
C LYS A 271 12.66 13.86 -19.09
N PRO A 272 13.79 14.14 -18.43
CA PRO A 272 13.84 15.08 -17.33
C PRO A 272 13.60 16.52 -17.82
N SER A 273 12.76 17.27 -17.11
CA SER A 273 12.53 18.68 -17.37
C SER A 273 12.52 19.46 -16.06
N GLY A 274 13.12 20.65 -16.02
CA GLY A 274 13.22 21.47 -14.83
C GLY A 274 14.54 22.24 -14.76
N ASP A 275 14.85 22.81 -13.60
CA ASP A 275 16.15 23.44 -13.36
C ASP A 275 17.29 22.45 -13.54
N ALA A 276 18.34 22.85 -14.28
CA ALA A 276 19.45 21.97 -14.64
C ALA A 276 20.15 21.36 -13.41
N ARG A 277 20.25 22.11 -12.29
CA ARG A 277 20.84 21.64 -11.03
C ARG A 277 19.94 20.62 -10.34
N GLU A 278 18.61 20.81 -10.41
CA GLU A 278 17.65 19.84 -9.86
C GLU A 278 17.65 18.56 -10.68
N VAL A 279 17.70 18.68 -12.01
CA VAL A 279 17.80 17.54 -12.94
C VAL A 279 19.10 16.76 -12.69
N GLU A 280 20.24 17.42 -12.51
CA GLU A 280 21.52 16.79 -12.19
C GLU A 280 21.51 16.15 -10.79
N ALA A 281 20.89 16.80 -9.79
CA ALA A 281 20.78 16.30 -8.42
C ALA A 281 19.85 15.07 -8.27
N ILE A 282 18.78 15.01 -9.08
CA ILE A 282 17.92 13.85 -9.21
C ILE A 282 18.70 12.71 -9.86
N GLY A 283 19.75 13.08 -10.60
CA GLY A 283 20.59 12.17 -11.34
C GLY A 283 19.85 11.54 -12.50
N ARG A 284 20.51 10.65 -13.20
CA ARG A 284 19.93 9.85 -14.29
C ARG A 284 18.92 8.80 -13.80
N SER A 285 18.37 9.00 -12.62
CA SER A 285 17.48 8.09 -11.89
C SER A 285 16.03 8.34 -12.21
N MET A 286 15.61 8.24 -13.43
CA MET A 286 14.19 8.42 -13.72
C MET A 286 13.58 7.20 -14.36
N LEU A 287 12.51 6.74 -13.74
CA LEU A 287 11.61 5.70 -14.22
C LEU A 287 12.28 4.31 -14.33
N THR A 288 12.01 3.49 -13.36
CA THR A 288 12.13 2.03 -13.56
C THR A 288 10.98 1.57 -14.47
N PRO A 289 11.09 0.42 -15.16
CA PRO A 289 9.97 -0.21 -15.88
C PRO A 289 8.72 -0.40 -15.02
N HIS A 290 8.84 -0.31 -13.71
CA HIS A 290 7.76 -0.39 -12.72
C HIS A 290 7.11 0.96 -12.36
N GLY A 291 7.43 2.03 -13.11
CA GLY A 291 6.73 3.32 -13.02
C GLY A 291 7.07 4.21 -11.84
N LEU A 292 8.00 3.82 -10.96
CA LEU A 292 8.43 4.64 -9.82
C LEU A 292 9.93 5.01 -9.95
N PRO A 293 10.28 6.30 -9.81
CA PRO A 293 11.68 6.70 -9.76
C PRO A 293 12.30 6.20 -8.46
N ILE A 294 13.38 5.45 -8.59
CA ILE A 294 14.22 5.05 -7.46
C ILE A 294 15.48 5.91 -7.49
N ALA A 295 15.67 6.74 -6.48
CA ALA A 295 16.88 7.55 -6.34
C ALA A 295 18.15 6.67 -6.43
N GLY A 296 19.08 7.04 -7.31
CA GLY A 296 20.37 6.38 -7.46
C GLY A 296 20.43 5.19 -8.43
N LYS A 297 19.35 4.86 -9.15
CA LYS A 297 19.40 3.85 -10.22
C LYS A 297 19.25 4.50 -11.60
N PRO A 298 20.04 4.07 -12.61
CA PRO A 298 19.85 4.54 -13.98
C PRO A 298 18.48 4.12 -14.50
N THR A 299 17.85 4.97 -15.29
CA THR A 299 16.60 4.64 -15.98
C THR A 299 16.85 3.64 -17.08
N GLU A 300 16.19 2.52 -17.02
CA GLU A 300 16.08 1.66 -18.18
C GLU A 300 14.88 2.14 -19.02
N PRO A 301 15.03 2.19 -20.35
CA PRO A 301 13.91 2.53 -21.22
C PRO A 301 12.80 1.49 -21.10
N LEU A 302 11.55 1.95 -21.12
CA LEU A 302 10.42 1.05 -21.27
C LEU A 302 10.42 0.52 -22.71
N ARG A 303 10.49 -0.80 -22.87
CA ARG A 303 10.49 -1.48 -24.17
C ARG A 303 9.15 -2.15 -24.41
N LEU A 304 8.52 -1.85 -25.53
CA LEU A 304 7.26 -2.43 -25.91
C LEU A 304 7.28 -2.97 -27.35
N LYS A 305 6.47 -4.00 -27.59
CA LYS A 305 6.08 -4.48 -28.91
C LYS A 305 4.57 -4.60 -28.99
N VAL A 306 4.02 -4.58 -30.17
CA VAL A 306 2.62 -4.96 -30.40
C VAL A 306 2.40 -6.39 -29.92
N GLY A 307 1.29 -6.63 -29.22
CA GLY A 307 0.98 -7.92 -28.58
C GLY A 307 1.59 -8.10 -27.17
N ALA A 308 2.44 -7.19 -26.70
CA ALA A 308 2.96 -7.28 -25.34
C ALA A 308 1.85 -7.12 -24.29
N MET A 309 1.83 -8.01 -23.31
CA MET A 309 0.95 -7.87 -22.15
C MET A 309 1.53 -6.80 -21.22
N VAL A 310 0.72 -5.84 -20.85
CA VAL A 310 1.10 -4.71 -20.01
C VAL A 310 0.12 -4.53 -18.86
N MET A 311 0.61 -3.90 -17.78
CA MET A 311 -0.21 -3.48 -16.65
C MET A 311 -0.11 -1.96 -16.50
N ILE A 312 -1.25 -1.29 -16.38
CA ILE A 312 -1.31 0.14 -16.07
C ILE A 312 -0.83 0.33 -14.62
N THR A 313 0.11 1.23 -14.41
CA THR A 313 0.73 1.47 -13.10
C THR A 313 0.29 2.79 -12.45
N VAL A 314 -0.50 3.61 -13.15
CA VAL A 314 -0.96 4.93 -12.68
C VAL A 314 -2.44 5.09 -12.97
N ASN A 315 -3.19 5.59 -11.97
CA ASN A 315 -4.57 6.01 -12.20
C ASN A 315 -4.60 7.28 -13.05
N ASN A 316 -5.40 7.30 -14.09
CA ASN A 316 -5.63 8.49 -14.90
C ASN A 316 -7.14 8.71 -15.07
N SER A 317 -7.65 9.80 -14.46
CA SER A 317 -9.07 10.15 -14.51
C SER A 317 -9.53 10.61 -15.90
N GLU A 318 -8.63 11.10 -16.74
CA GLU A 318 -8.97 11.55 -18.09
C GLU A 318 -9.23 10.35 -19.02
N THR A 319 -8.44 9.31 -18.90
CA THR A 319 -8.60 8.08 -19.69
C THR A 319 -9.45 7.02 -18.98
N GLY A 320 -9.80 7.24 -17.72
CA GLY A 320 -10.52 6.28 -16.88
C GLY A 320 -9.68 5.06 -16.45
N THR A 321 -8.38 5.04 -16.75
CA THR A 321 -7.52 3.91 -16.42
C THR A 321 -7.20 3.81 -14.94
N VAL A 322 -7.11 2.58 -14.45
CA VAL A 322 -6.85 2.26 -13.04
C VAL A 322 -5.55 1.46 -12.92
N ASN A 323 -4.80 1.73 -11.86
CA ASN A 323 -3.61 0.94 -11.54
C ASN A 323 -3.97 -0.53 -11.31
N GLY A 324 -3.18 -1.43 -11.91
CA GLY A 324 -3.41 -2.88 -11.88
C GLY A 324 -4.23 -3.40 -13.06
N GLN A 325 -4.79 -2.53 -13.89
CA GLN A 325 -5.52 -2.93 -15.10
C GLN A 325 -4.57 -3.55 -16.12
N ILE A 326 -4.95 -4.70 -16.65
CA ILE A 326 -4.14 -5.48 -17.59
C ILE A 326 -4.72 -5.39 -18.99
N GLY A 327 -3.84 -5.28 -19.97
CA GLY A 327 -4.20 -5.26 -21.37
C GLY A 327 -3.05 -5.70 -22.27
N PHE A 328 -3.30 -5.65 -23.57
CA PHE A 328 -2.32 -5.98 -24.60
C PHE A 328 -2.06 -4.76 -25.48
N VAL A 329 -0.80 -4.52 -25.80
CA VAL A 329 -0.42 -3.45 -26.72
C VAL A 329 -1.00 -3.75 -28.10
N LYS A 330 -1.94 -2.93 -28.56
CA LYS A 330 -2.61 -3.06 -29.86
C LYS A 330 -1.84 -2.29 -30.95
N SER A 331 -1.36 -1.08 -30.61
CA SER A 331 -0.52 -0.30 -31.50
C SER A 331 0.49 0.57 -30.72
N LEU A 332 1.60 0.84 -31.35
CA LEU A 332 2.65 1.74 -30.88
C LEU A 332 2.55 3.08 -31.63
N PRO A 333 2.87 4.21 -31.00
CA PRO A 333 2.78 5.51 -31.66
C PRO A 333 3.76 5.63 -32.81
N GLU A 334 3.34 6.32 -33.88
CA GLU A 334 4.21 6.63 -35.03
C GLU A 334 5.16 7.80 -34.71
N TYR A 335 4.80 8.68 -33.80
CA TYR A 335 5.58 9.84 -33.36
C TYR A 335 5.96 9.74 -31.86
N GLU A 336 6.93 10.56 -31.44
CA GLU A 336 7.63 10.39 -30.16
C GLU A 336 6.71 10.44 -28.92
N ASP A 337 5.78 11.37 -28.88
CA ASP A 337 4.86 11.57 -27.73
C ASP A 337 3.44 11.06 -28.01
N GLY A 338 3.27 10.24 -29.03
CA GLY A 338 1.97 9.67 -29.38
C GLY A 338 1.51 8.61 -28.34
N PRO A 339 0.20 8.30 -28.34
CA PRO A 339 -0.35 7.33 -27.42
C PRO A 339 0.02 5.88 -27.81
N VAL A 340 0.29 5.06 -26.83
CA VAL A 340 0.25 3.61 -26.95
C VAL A 340 -1.21 3.18 -26.81
N ILE A 341 -1.75 2.44 -27.76
CA ILE A 341 -3.09 1.89 -27.63
C ILE A 341 -2.99 0.52 -26.97
N VAL A 342 -3.68 0.36 -25.86
CA VAL A 342 -3.75 -0.88 -25.08
C VAL A 342 -5.18 -1.38 -25.10
N ASP A 343 -5.40 -2.59 -25.59
CA ASP A 343 -6.68 -3.28 -25.49
C ASP A 343 -6.81 -3.92 -24.11
N THR A 344 -7.72 -3.41 -23.31
CA THR A 344 -8.01 -3.91 -21.97
C THR A 344 -9.29 -4.73 -21.98
N ARG A 345 -9.33 -5.80 -21.19
CA ARG A 345 -10.52 -6.67 -21.12
C ARG A 345 -11.78 -5.97 -20.59
N GLU A 346 -11.58 -4.92 -19.79
CA GLU A 346 -12.66 -4.27 -19.06
C GLU A 346 -13.21 -3.04 -19.78
N MET A 347 -12.37 -2.31 -20.50
CA MET A 347 -12.70 -1.02 -21.10
C MET A 347 -12.50 -0.96 -22.62
N GLY A 348 -11.99 -2.05 -23.23
CA GLY A 348 -11.57 -2.02 -24.63
C GLY A 348 -10.31 -1.19 -24.84
N ASP A 349 -10.24 -0.46 -25.96
CA ASP A 349 -9.07 0.32 -26.34
C ASP A 349 -8.86 1.53 -25.44
N VAL A 350 -7.71 1.60 -24.79
CA VAL A 350 -7.28 2.71 -23.94
C VAL A 350 -6.06 3.39 -24.54
N PHE A 351 -6.06 4.72 -24.57
CA PHE A 351 -4.97 5.53 -25.09
C PHE A 351 -4.02 5.92 -23.94
N VAL A 352 -2.86 5.30 -23.87
CA VAL A 352 -1.85 5.57 -22.84
C VAL A 352 -0.86 6.62 -23.37
N THR A 353 -0.93 7.82 -22.84
CA THR A 353 -0.04 8.93 -23.18
C THR A 353 1.13 9.06 -22.20
N PRO A 354 2.23 9.77 -22.56
CA PRO A 354 3.31 10.04 -21.63
C PRO A 354 2.80 10.71 -20.34
N TRP A 355 3.21 10.18 -19.20
CA TRP A 355 2.82 10.68 -17.89
C TRP A 355 3.90 11.58 -17.29
N ARG A 356 3.52 12.71 -16.73
CA ARG A 356 4.45 13.63 -16.07
C ARG A 356 4.48 13.39 -14.57
N PHE A 357 5.64 12.95 -14.07
CA PHE A 357 5.92 12.91 -12.64
C PHE A 357 6.57 14.23 -12.20
N THR A 358 5.98 14.90 -11.20
CA THR A 358 6.54 16.12 -10.64
C THR A 358 7.21 15.84 -9.31
N PHE A 359 8.51 16.11 -9.23
CA PHE A 359 9.31 15.97 -8.00
C PHE A 359 9.66 17.37 -7.51
N ARG A 360 9.50 17.62 -6.21
CA ARG A 360 10.09 18.80 -5.57
C ARG A 360 11.36 18.37 -4.86
N TRP A 361 12.49 18.80 -5.39
CA TRP A 361 13.78 18.63 -4.74
C TRP A 361 13.89 19.67 -3.62
N ARG A 362 14.25 19.24 -2.43
CA ARG A 362 14.65 20.16 -1.36
C ARG A 362 16.16 20.33 -1.45
N ASP A 363 16.61 21.51 -1.86
CA ASP A 363 17.99 21.91 -1.76
C ASP A 363 18.44 21.79 -0.28
N LYS A 364 19.49 20.99 -0.02
CA LYS A 364 20.08 20.87 1.31
C LYS A 364 20.79 22.16 1.77
N THR A 365 21.08 23.05 0.83
CA THR A 365 21.75 24.35 1.06
C THR A 365 20.77 25.49 1.20
N ALA A 366 19.49 25.31 0.86
CA ALA A 366 18.49 26.35 1.07
C ALA A 366 18.36 26.66 2.57
N PRO A 367 18.38 27.95 2.95
CA PRO A 367 18.18 28.32 4.34
C PRO A 367 16.85 27.74 4.79
N LYS A 368 16.92 27.04 5.89
CA LYS A 368 15.79 26.35 6.49
C LYS A 368 14.81 27.42 6.98
N ILE A 369 13.85 27.80 6.16
CA ILE A 369 12.74 28.68 6.52
C ILE A 369 11.72 27.92 7.35
#